data_8f6680dbe90bb2207de0fbb3be26bb87
#
_entry.id   8f6680dbe90bb2207de0fbb3be26bb87
#
_cell.length_a   1.000
_cell.length_b   1.000
_cell.length_c   1.000
_cell.angle_alpha   90.00
_cell.angle_beta   90.00
_cell.angle_gamma   90.00
#
_symmetry.space_group_name_H-M   'P 1'
#
loop_
_entity.id
_entity.type
_entity.pdbx_description
1 polymer ?
#
loop_
_entity_poly.entity_id
_entity_poly.type
_entity_poly.pdbx_seq_one_letter_code
_entity_poly.pdbx_strand_id
1 'polypeptide(L)'
;NEKHSFEIAIIGGGASGFITAITAKRRGKSVVILEKKDRVLKKVLTTGNGRCNYTNVTANIKNYYGQNIEKVEHILNSFTPDDTIKFFQEIGIEPKFRDKGKAYPMSDQASSVVDALRFEAEKLGVEIVTSFDVRDFKKEGDKFAITSTDGQKYTAKKIVMSTGGKSYPELGSDGKGFEIVKKLGHKVTELKPALVQLKTDKEAVKGMQGVKVDTKIDALYRNKIVAQEEG
;
A
#
# COMPACT_ATOMS: atom_id res chain seq x y z
N ASN A 1 -32.72 0.66 -6.92
CA ASN A 1 -31.80 0.80 -5.76
C ASN A 1 -30.53 1.54 -6.17
N GLU A 2 -30.60 2.87 -6.34
CA GLU A 2 -29.46 3.72 -6.74
C GLU A 2 -28.46 3.97 -5.59
N LYS A 3 -28.84 3.67 -4.35
CA LYS A 3 -28.10 4.03 -3.13
C LYS A 3 -26.69 3.41 -3.01
N HIS A 4 -26.37 2.39 -3.78
CA HIS A 4 -25.07 1.68 -3.77
C HIS A 4 -24.46 1.56 -5.17
N SER A 5 -24.66 2.60 -6.01
CA SER A 5 -24.13 2.63 -7.38
C SER A 5 -23.15 3.79 -7.55
N PHE A 6 -21.94 3.47 -7.99
CA PHE A 6 -20.83 4.40 -8.10
C PHE A 6 -20.19 4.37 -9.49
N GLU A 7 -19.44 5.41 -9.84
CA GLU A 7 -18.58 5.36 -11.02
C GLU A 7 -17.37 4.45 -10.77
N ILE A 8 -16.82 4.51 -9.54
CA ILE A 8 -15.61 3.76 -9.18
C ILE A 8 -15.81 3.10 -7.82
N ALA A 9 -15.59 1.79 -7.76
CA ALA A 9 -15.44 1.05 -6.52
C ALA A 9 -13.96 0.65 -6.34
N ILE A 10 -13.42 0.92 -5.15
CA ILE A 10 -12.04 0.62 -4.78
C ILE A 10 -12.06 -0.51 -3.76
N ILE A 11 -11.45 -1.63 -4.10
CA ILE A 11 -11.38 -2.80 -3.23
C ILE A 11 -10.09 -2.72 -2.42
N GLY A 12 -10.24 -2.42 -1.12
CA GLY A 12 -9.15 -2.23 -0.17
C GLY A 12 -8.93 -0.78 0.22
N GLY A 13 -9.09 -0.48 1.50
CA GLY A 13 -8.92 0.83 2.14
C GLY A 13 -7.52 1.07 2.69
N GLY A 14 -6.48 0.61 1.98
CA GLY A 14 -5.08 0.93 2.27
C GLY A 14 -4.62 2.24 1.65
N ALA A 15 -3.31 2.55 1.73
CA ALA A 15 -2.73 3.79 1.18
C ALA A 15 -3.09 4.01 -0.29
N SER A 16 -2.86 3.01 -1.16
CA SER A 16 -3.17 3.11 -2.59
C SER A 16 -4.66 3.33 -2.87
N GLY A 17 -5.53 2.69 -2.08
CA GLY A 17 -6.98 2.87 -2.19
C GLY A 17 -7.40 4.30 -1.85
N PHE A 18 -6.88 4.88 -0.79
CA PHE A 18 -7.16 6.24 -0.38
C PHE A 18 -6.65 7.28 -1.39
N ILE A 19 -5.41 7.14 -1.86
CA ILE A 19 -4.85 8.03 -2.89
C ILE A 19 -5.69 7.97 -4.18
N THR A 20 -6.10 6.76 -4.57
CA THR A 20 -7.00 6.58 -5.73
C THR A 20 -8.35 7.26 -5.52
N ALA A 21 -8.95 7.08 -4.35
CA ALA A 21 -10.25 7.67 -4.02
C ALA A 21 -10.21 9.19 -4.02
N ILE A 22 -9.23 9.78 -3.34
CA ILE A 22 -9.03 11.23 -3.29
C ILE A 22 -8.82 11.79 -4.70
N THR A 23 -7.94 11.15 -5.49
CA THR A 23 -7.65 11.57 -6.86
C THR A 23 -8.89 11.51 -7.76
N ALA A 24 -9.68 10.45 -7.65
CA ALA A 24 -10.91 10.28 -8.43
C ALA A 24 -11.99 11.28 -8.01
N LYS A 25 -12.14 11.55 -6.71
CA LYS A 25 -13.08 12.56 -6.19
C LYS A 25 -12.70 13.97 -6.63
N ARG A 26 -11.41 14.34 -6.59
CA ARG A 26 -10.90 15.61 -7.10
C ARG A 26 -11.18 15.81 -8.59
N ARG A 27 -11.43 14.72 -9.33
CA ARG A 27 -11.89 14.70 -10.73
C ARG A 27 -13.39 14.57 -10.91
N GLY A 28 -14.18 14.80 -9.85
CA GLY A 28 -15.63 14.80 -9.88
C GLY A 28 -16.30 13.42 -9.98
N LYS A 29 -15.58 12.32 -9.67
CA LYS A 29 -16.14 10.97 -9.74
C LYS A 29 -16.86 10.57 -8.45
N SER A 30 -17.93 9.79 -8.56
CA SER A 30 -18.55 9.12 -7.42
C SER A 30 -17.73 7.88 -7.06
N VAL A 31 -17.32 7.76 -5.77
CA VAL A 31 -16.34 6.76 -5.32
C VAL A 31 -16.78 6.11 -4.03
N VAL A 32 -16.62 4.78 -3.96
CA VAL A 32 -16.72 4.00 -2.72
C VAL A 32 -15.44 3.21 -2.49
N ILE A 33 -14.98 3.17 -1.23
CA ILE A 33 -13.94 2.25 -0.76
C ILE A 33 -14.62 1.11 -0.02
N LEU A 34 -14.36 -0.12 -0.43
CA LEU A 34 -14.84 -1.35 0.20
C LEU A 34 -13.66 -2.04 0.90
N GLU A 35 -13.64 -1.98 2.23
CA GLU A 35 -12.55 -2.51 3.07
C GLU A 35 -13.04 -3.70 3.90
N LYS A 36 -12.31 -4.81 3.85
CA LYS A 36 -12.67 -6.04 4.60
C LYS A 36 -12.48 -5.94 6.10
N LYS A 37 -11.53 -5.12 6.56
CA LYS A 37 -11.27 -4.93 7.99
C LYS A 37 -12.28 -3.94 8.59
N ASP A 38 -12.35 -3.93 9.91
CA ASP A 38 -13.14 -3.01 10.71
C ASP A 38 -12.67 -1.55 10.64
N ARG A 39 -11.42 -1.32 10.16
CA ARG A 39 -10.81 0.00 9.99
C ARG A 39 -9.94 0.04 8.75
N VAL A 40 -9.94 1.19 8.08
CA VAL A 40 -9.07 1.51 6.95
C VAL A 40 -7.65 1.86 7.39
N LEU A 41 -6.68 1.83 6.47
CA LEU A 41 -5.30 2.29 6.64
C LEU A 41 -4.49 1.57 7.74
N LYS A 42 -4.95 0.41 8.22
CA LYS A 42 -4.30 -0.33 9.35
C LYS A 42 -2.82 -0.58 9.11
N LYS A 43 -2.43 -0.94 7.86
CA LYS A 43 -1.04 -1.23 7.54
C LYS A 43 -0.15 0.03 7.54
N VAL A 44 -0.71 1.20 7.23
CA VAL A 44 0.02 2.47 7.25
C VAL A 44 0.57 2.76 8.65
N LEU A 45 -0.21 2.47 9.69
CA LEU A 45 0.18 2.67 11.10
C LEU A 45 1.46 1.92 11.50
N THR A 46 1.79 0.82 10.82
CA THR A 46 2.98 0.00 11.15
C THR A 46 4.21 0.36 10.31
N THR A 47 4.05 1.18 9.28
CA THR A 47 5.14 1.54 8.38
C THR A 47 6.16 2.46 9.07
N GLY A 48 7.43 2.36 8.67
CA GLY A 48 8.49 3.18 9.23
C GLY A 48 8.61 3.07 10.75
N ASN A 49 8.36 1.90 11.35
CA ASN A 49 8.29 1.71 12.81
C ASN A 49 7.28 2.66 13.49
N GLY A 50 6.08 2.78 12.93
CA GLY A 50 5.00 3.62 13.44
C GLY A 50 5.13 5.11 13.08
N ARG A 51 6.09 5.48 12.21
CA ARG A 51 6.33 6.87 11.79
C ARG A 51 5.88 7.19 10.37
N CYS A 52 5.60 6.17 9.54
CA CYS A 52 5.23 6.27 8.14
C CYS A 52 6.31 6.92 7.26
N ASN A 53 7.30 6.14 6.83
CA ASN A 53 8.17 6.55 5.71
C ASN A 53 7.34 6.52 4.41
N TYR A 54 6.86 7.67 3.96
CA TYR A 54 5.90 7.73 2.86
C TYR A 54 6.53 7.95 1.48
N THR A 55 7.78 8.44 1.41
CA THR A 55 8.57 8.49 0.18
C THR A 55 10.07 8.58 0.46
N ASN A 56 10.87 8.56 -0.61
CA ASN A 56 12.30 8.79 -0.56
C ASN A 56 12.71 9.67 -1.76
N VAL A 57 13.23 10.87 -1.49
CA VAL A 57 13.58 11.87 -2.52
C VAL A 57 14.78 11.48 -3.36
N THR A 58 15.60 10.52 -2.92
CA THR A 58 16.73 10.00 -3.71
C THR A 58 16.37 8.72 -4.48
N ALA A 59 15.11 8.25 -4.37
CA ALA A 59 14.67 7.06 -5.08
C ALA A 59 14.72 7.27 -6.59
N ASN A 60 15.32 6.33 -7.28
CA ASN A 60 15.43 6.31 -8.73
C ASN A 60 15.34 4.86 -9.23
N ILE A 61 15.31 4.68 -10.54
CA ILE A 61 15.11 3.36 -11.15
C ILE A 61 16.14 2.31 -10.73
N LYS A 62 17.35 2.70 -10.36
CA LYS A 62 18.41 1.77 -9.90
C LYS A 62 18.09 1.11 -8.54
N ASN A 63 17.13 1.63 -7.79
CA ASN A 63 16.67 1.06 -6.53
C ASN A 63 15.56 -0.01 -6.72
N TYR A 64 15.16 -0.28 -7.98
CA TYR A 64 14.10 -1.24 -8.28
C TYR A 64 14.67 -2.42 -9.05
N TYR A 65 14.28 -3.62 -8.62
CA TYR A 65 14.75 -4.88 -9.17
C TYR A 65 13.55 -5.72 -9.61
N GLY A 66 13.64 -6.37 -10.77
CA GLY A 66 12.58 -7.24 -11.25
C GLY A 66 12.47 -7.29 -12.77
N GLN A 67 11.36 -7.84 -13.24
CA GLN A 67 11.00 -7.84 -14.64
C GLN A 67 10.25 -6.56 -15.02
N ASN A 68 10.33 -6.14 -16.29
CA ASN A 68 9.63 -4.97 -16.82
C ASN A 68 9.98 -3.66 -16.08
N ILE A 69 11.24 -3.42 -15.82
CA ILE A 69 11.75 -2.23 -15.12
C ILE A 69 11.34 -0.94 -15.83
N GLU A 70 11.24 -0.96 -17.16
CA GLU A 70 10.78 0.18 -17.98
C GLU A 70 9.36 0.66 -17.61
N LYS A 71 8.48 -0.24 -17.16
CA LYS A 71 7.14 0.14 -16.67
C LYS A 71 7.20 0.82 -15.31
N VAL A 72 8.11 0.37 -14.46
CA VAL A 72 8.35 1.00 -13.16
C VAL A 72 8.90 2.41 -13.37
N GLU A 73 9.86 2.59 -14.27
CA GLU A 73 10.44 3.88 -14.61
C GLU A 73 9.39 4.86 -15.15
N HIS A 74 8.52 4.39 -16.06
CA HIS A 74 7.40 5.19 -16.54
C HIS A 74 6.48 5.68 -15.41
N ILE A 75 6.15 4.82 -14.45
CA ILE A 75 5.30 5.18 -13.30
C ILE A 75 6.02 6.20 -12.41
N LEU A 76 7.30 5.98 -12.08
CA LEU A 76 8.08 6.88 -11.24
C LEU A 76 8.25 8.26 -11.87
N ASN A 77 8.43 8.34 -13.19
CA ASN A 77 8.52 9.60 -13.92
C ASN A 77 7.17 10.31 -14.06
N SER A 78 6.05 9.56 -14.02
CA SER A 78 4.70 10.12 -14.10
C SER A 78 4.21 10.69 -12.77
N PHE A 79 4.74 10.22 -11.65
CA PHE A 79 4.44 10.71 -10.30
C PHE A 79 5.69 10.54 -9.43
N THR A 80 6.43 11.62 -9.31
CA THR A 80 7.75 11.65 -8.69
C THR A 80 7.69 11.66 -7.15
N PRO A 81 8.81 11.45 -6.46
CA PRO A 81 8.88 11.68 -5.02
C PRO A 81 8.48 13.11 -4.61
N ASP A 82 8.81 14.12 -5.42
CA ASP A 82 8.43 15.52 -5.17
C ASP A 82 6.91 15.71 -5.32
N ASP A 83 6.28 15.06 -6.29
CA ASP A 83 4.82 15.06 -6.43
C ASP A 83 4.16 14.39 -5.23
N THR A 84 4.76 13.34 -4.68
CA THR A 84 4.31 12.69 -3.45
C THR A 84 4.37 13.65 -2.28
N ILE A 85 5.48 14.38 -2.09
CA ILE A 85 5.61 15.38 -1.03
C ILE A 85 4.56 16.46 -1.19
N LYS A 86 4.41 17.03 -2.38
CA LYS A 86 3.37 18.01 -2.70
C LYS A 86 1.97 17.54 -2.32
N PHE A 87 1.62 16.31 -2.74
CA PHE A 87 0.32 15.74 -2.41
C PHE A 87 0.08 15.70 -0.89
N PHE A 88 1.08 15.26 -0.13
CA PHE A 88 0.96 15.18 1.33
C PHE A 88 0.92 16.57 1.98
N GLN A 89 1.67 17.54 1.49
CA GLN A 89 1.59 18.94 1.94
C GLN A 89 0.20 19.55 1.69
N GLU A 90 -0.41 19.30 0.53
CA GLU A 90 -1.77 19.74 0.22
C GLU A 90 -2.82 19.25 1.21
N ILE A 91 -2.60 18.10 1.83
CA ILE A 91 -3.49 17.55 2.88
C ILE A 91 -2.97 17.77 4.31
N GLY A 92 -1.97 18.66 4.48
CA GLY A 92 -1.49 19.12 5.78
C GLY A 92 -0.37 18.31 6.40
N ILE A 93 0.34 17.48 5.65
CA ILE A 93 1.49 16.70 6.13
C ILE A 93 2.80 17.31 5.62
N GLU A 94 3.48 18.03 6.48
CA GLU A 94 4.82 18.55 6.21
C GLU A 94 5.89 17.45 6.30
N PRO A 95 6.89 17.45 5.41
CA PRO A 95 7.94 16.44 5.37
C PRO A 95 9.01 16.68 6.44
N LYS A 96 9.47 15.61 7.05
CA LYS A 96 10.70 15.55 7.82
C LYS A 96 11.66 14.60 7.13
N PHE A 97 12.73 15.13 6.60
CA PHE A 97 13.74 14.35 5.91
C PHE A 97 14.71 13.69 6.91
N ARG A 98 15.11 12.47 6.61
CA ARG A 98 16.09 11.69 7.34
C ARG A 98 17.15 11.15 6.37
N ASP A 99 18.16 10.49 6.93
CA ASP A 99 19.28 9.93 6.17
C ASP A 99 18.83 9.15 4.93
N LYS A 100 19.65 9.21 3.90
CA LYS A 100 19.38 8.57 2.60
C LYS A 100 18.08 9.03 1.92
N GLY A 101 17.61 10.26 2.20
CA GLY A 101 16.47 10.88 1.53
C GLY A 101 15.10 10.40 1.94
N LYS A 102 14.97 9.64 3.03
CA LYS A 102 13.69 9.15 3.55
C LYS A 102 12.83 10.32 4.06
N ALA A 103 11.56 10.37 3.66
CA ALA A 103 10.60 11.37 4.12
C ALA A 103 9.56 10.76 5.05
N TYR A 104 9.36 11.41 6.19
CA TYR A 104 8.39 11.08 7.22
C TYR A 104 7.49 12.30 7.48
N PRO A 105 6.30 12.15 8.09
CA PRO A 105 5.57 13.31 8.58
C PRO A 105 6.37 14.04 9.67
N MET A 106 6.24 15.35 9.75
CA MET A 106 6.93 16.18 10.75
C MET A 106 6.65 15.71 12.18
N SER A 107 5.47 15.17 12.43
CA SER A 107 5.06 14.60 13.72
C SER A 107 5.81 13.32 14.12
N ASP A 108 6.52 12.68 13.18
CA ASP A 108 7.08 11.32 13.36
C ASP A 108 6.04 10.26 13.79
N GLN A 109 4.75 10.46 13.45
CA GLN A 109 3.66 9.56 13.79
C GLN A 109 2.87 9.15 12.56
N ALA A 110 2.77 7.84 12.29
CA ALA A 110 1.98 7.32 11.18
C ALA A 110 0.48 7.65 11.29
N SER A 111 -0.03 7.86 12.52
CA SER A 111 -1.41 8.28 12.76
C SER A 111 -1.73 9.62 12.10
N SER A 112 -0.80 10.58 12.09
CA SER A 112 -1.02 11.86 11.41
C SER A 112 -1.29 11.70 9.92
N VAL A 113 -0.58 10.79 9.26
CA VAL A 113 -0.79 10.47 7.84
C VAL A 113 -2.14 9.79 7.63
N VAL A 114 -2.51 8.86 8.52
CA VAL A 114 -3.80 8.17 8.47
C VAL A 114 -4.95 9.17 8.62
N ASP A 115 -4.85 10.06 9.60
CA ASP A 115 -5.89 11.06 9.87
C ASP A 115 -6.02 12.07 8.72
N ALA A 116 -4.90 12.57 8.17
CA ALA A 116 -4.91 13.47 7.02
C ALA A 116 -5.58 12.84 5.79
N LEU A 117 -5.26 11.58 5.48
CA LEU A 117 -5.90 10.86 4.37
C LEU A 117 -7.39 10.65 4.60
N ARG A 118 -7.79 10.31 5.83
CA ARG A 118 -9.20 10.13 6.19
C ARG A 118 -9.98 11.44 6.09
N PHE A 119 -9.47 12.51 6.68
CA PHE A 119 -10.12 13.81 6.65
C PHE A 119 -10.28 14.35 5.23
N GLU A 120 -9.26 14.22 4.38
CA GLU A 120 -9.38 14.64 2.99
C GLU A 120 -10.41 13.79 2.23
N ALA A 121 -10.43 12.46 2.44
CA ALA A 121 -11.42 11.59 1.82
C ALA A 121 -12.85 11.92 2.27
N GLU A 122 -13.06 12.15 3.57
CA GLU A 122 -14.34 12.55 4.16
C GLU A 122 -14.80 13.91 3.61
N LYS A 123 -13.91 14.91 3.59
CA LYS A 123 -14.16 16.26 3.04
C LYS A 123 -14.61 16.20 1.58
N LEU A 124 -14.02 15.32 0.78
CA LEU A 124 -14.38 15.11 -0.62
C LEU A 124 -15.63 14.24 -0.79
N GLY A 125 -16.20 13.69 0.27
CA GLY A 125 -17.38 12.84 0.22
C GLY A 125 -17.11 11.46 -0.39
N VAL A 126 -15.95 10.86 -0.09
CA VAL A 126 -15.68 9.43 -0.38
C VAL A 126 -16.57 8.58 0.51
N GLU A 127 -17.33 7.65 -0.05
CA GLU A 127 -18.03 6.65 0.75
C GLU A 127 -17.03 5.57 1.18
N ILE A 128 -16.96 5.28 2.48
CA ILE A 128 -16.06 4.28 3.06
C ILE A 128 -16.90 3.24 3.79
N VAL A 129 -16.81 1.99 3.32
CA VAL A 129 -17.53 0.84 3.88
C VAL A 129 -16.51 -0.14 4.42
N THR A 130 -16.49 -0.31 5.73
CA THR A 130 -15.65 -1.29 6.45
C THR A 130 -16.40 -2.60 6.67
N SER A 131 -15.67 -3.64 7.08
CA SER A 131 -16.21 -4.99 7.27
C SER A 131 -16.90 -5.57 6.02
N PHE A 132 -16.49 -5.09 4.84
CA PHE A 132 -16.96 -5.56 3.55
C PHE A 132 -15.91 -6.44 2.88
N ASP A 133 -15.92 -7.73 3.18
CA ASP A 133 -15.02 -8.71 2.57
C ASP A 133 -15.56 -9.13 1.19
N VAL A 134 -14.97 -8.61 0.13
CA VAL A 134 -15.38 -8.92 -1.24
C VAL A 134 -15.19 -10.40 -1.53
N ARG A 135 -16.27 -11.09 -1.84
CA ARG A 135 -16.28 -12.49 -2.30
C ARG A 135 -15.92 -12.58 -3.78
N ASP A 136 -16.64 -11.82 -4.59
CA ASP A 136 -16.48 -11.75 -6.03
C ASP A 136 -17.11 -10.47 -6.60
N PHE A 137 -16.87 -10.25 -7.89
CA PHE A 137 -17.63 -9.30 -8.67
C PHE A 137 -17.85 -9.82 -10.08
N LYS A 138 -19.02 -9.47 -10.67
CA LYS A 138 -19.44 -9.90 -12.00
C LYS A 138 -19.80 -8.69 -12.83
N LYS A 139 -19.48 -8.74 -14.12
CA LYS A 139 -19.93 -7.72 -15.05
C LYS A 139 -21.41 -7.95 -15.39
N GLU A 140 -22.22 -6.93 -15.19
CA GLU A 140 -23.67 -6.89 -15.50
C GLU A 140 -23.93 -5.64 -16.34
N GLY A 141 -24.09 -5.82 -17.65
CA GLY A 141 -24.22 -4.71 -18.58
C GLY A 141 -22.99 -3.82 -18.62
N ASP A 142 -23.16 -2.54 -18.32
CA ASP A 142 -22.11 -1.52 -18.26
C ASP A 142 -21.46 -1.37 -16.86
N LYS A 143 -21.93 -2.13 -15.87
CA LYS A 143 -21.48 -2.08 -14.48
C LYS A 143 -20.95 -3.41 -14.00
N PHE A 144 -20.28 -3.38 -12.87
CA PHE A 144 -19.91 -4.55 -12.09
C PHE A 144 -20.80 -4.62 -10.84
N ALA A 145 -21.38 -5.78 -10.59
CA ALA A 145 -22.02 -6.13 -9.33
C ALA A 145 -20.94 -6.72 -8.39
N ILE A 146 -20.74 -6.09 -7.24
CA ILE A 146 -19.75 -6.48 -6.24
C ILE A 146 -20.48 -7.06 -5.04
N THR A 147 -20.14 -8.29 -4.66
CA THR A 147 -20.82 -8.99 -3.57
C THR A 147 -19.83 -9.32 -2.46
N SER A 148 -20.19 -9.01 -1.22
CA SER A 148 -19.45 -9.39 -0.03
C SER A 148 -19.72 -10.84 0.38
N THR A 149 -18.93 -11.36 1.29
CA THR A 149 -19.10 -12.71 1.84
C THR A 149 -20.40 -12.87 2.64
N ASP A 150 -20.90 -11.79 3.23
CA ASP A 150 -22.18 -11.74 3.98
C ASP A 150 -23.38 -11.34 3.11
N GLY A 151 -23.18 -11.17 1.78
CA GLY A 151 -24.26 -10.95 0.82
C GLY A 151 -24.61 -9.50 0.55
N GLN A 152 -23.91 -8.52 1.12
CA GLN A 152 -24.08 -7.12 0.76
C GLN A 152 -23.70 -6.88 -0.71
N LYS A 153 -24.33 -5.92 -1.38
CA LYS A 153 -24.12 -5.66 -2.81
C LYS A 153 -23.90 -4.18 -3.09
N TYR A 154 -22.86 -3.91 -3.88
CA TYR A 154 -22.57 -2.62 -4.48
C TYR A 154 -22.42 -2.76 -6.00
N THR A 155 -22.61 -1.68 -6.72
CA THR A 155 -22.38 -1.64 -8.18
C THR A 155 -21.45 -0.49 -8.53
N ALA A 156 -20.61 -0.70 -9.55
CA ALA A 156 -19.75 0.36 -10.06
C ALA A 156 -19.44 0.18 -11.55
N LYS A 157 -19.20 1.28 -12.26
CA LYS A 157 -18.76 1.22 -13.66
C LYS A 157 -17.34 0.73 -13.81
N LYS A 158 -16.49 1.02 -12.83
CA LYS A 158 -15.06 0.61 -12.79
C LYS A 158 -14.69 0.07 -11.41
N ILE A 159 -13.79 -0.90 -11.40
CA ILE A 159 -13.21 -1.44 -10.16
C ILE A 159 -11.72 -1.18 -10.16
N VAL A 160 -11.20 -0.72 -9.02
CA VAL A 160 -9.77 -0.60 -8.75
C VAL A 160 -9.39 -1.57 -7.65
N MET A 161 -8.47 -2.49 -7.94
CA MET A 161 -7.96 -3.46 -6.98
C MET A 161 -6.80 -2.85 -6.19
N SER A 162 -7.03 -2.56 -4.91
CA SER A 162 -6.05 -1.96 -3.98
C SER A 162 -5.86 -2.81 -2.72
N THR A 163 -5.99 -4.13 -2.87
CA THR A 163 -5.99 -5.10 -1.76
C THR A 163 -4.62 -5.36 -1.12
N GLY A 164 -3.56 -4.77 -1.67
CA GLY A 164 -2.19 -5.02 -1.26
C GLY A 164 -1.67 -6.39 -1.71
N GLY A 165 -0.54 -6.80 -1.16
CA GLY A 165 0.11 -8.07 -1.44
C GLY A 165 -0.26 -9.20 -0.45
N LYS A 166 0.73 -10.02 -0.09
CA LYS A 166 0.58 -11.16 0.84
C LYS A 166 1.55 -11.07 2.04
N SER A 167 2.00 -9.88 2.38
CA SER A 167 3.08 -9.69 3.35
C SER A 167 2.61 -9.57 4.82
N TYR A 168 1.34 -9.22 5.05
CA TYR A 168 0.83 -8.97 6.41
C TYR A 168 -0.67 -9.32 6.50
N PRO A 169 -1.02 -10.62 6.60
CA PRO A 169 -2.43 -11.07 6.57
C PRO A 169 -3.29 -10.47 7.69
N GLU A 170 -2.74 -10.29 8.89
CA GLU A 170 -3.44 -9.73 10.05
C GLU A 170 -3.91 -8.30 9.79
N LEU A 171 -3.17 -7.53 9.00
CA LEU A 171 -3.49 -6.15 8.63
C LEU A 171 -4.22 -6.04 7.29
N GLY A 172 -4.62 -7.17 6.70
CA GLY A 172 -5.45 -7.20 5.50
C GLY A 172 -4.73 -7.59 4.19
N SER A 173 -3.40 -7.70 4.17
CA SER A 173 -2.66 -8.12 2.97
C SER A 173 -2.43 -9.64 2.97
N ASP A 174 -3.50 -10.41 2.75
CA ASP A 174 -3.51 -11.88 2.77
C ASP A 174 -3.36 -12.55 1.38
N GLY A 175 -3.30 -11.74 0.32
CA GLY A 175 -3.17 -12.23 -1.05
C GLY A 175 -4.49 -12.60 -1.73
N LYS A 176 -5.64 -12.45 -1.08
CA LYS A 176 -6.97 -12.80 -1.64
C LYS A 176 -7.28 -12.04 -2.94
N GLY A 177 -6.81 -10.80 -3.06
CA GLY A 177 -6.96 -10.01 -4.29
C GLY A 177 -6.31 -10.66 -5.50
N PHE A 178 -5.20 -11.37 -5.34
CA PHE A 178 -4.57 -12.11 -6.45
C PHE A 178 -5.44 -13.26 -6.94
N GLU A 179 -6.16 -13.94 -6.05
CA GLU A 179 -7.08 -15.01 -6.43
C GLU A 179 -8.27 -14.48 -7.24
N ILE A 180 -8.77 -13.30 -6.87
CA ILE A 180 -9.85 -12.64 -7.59
C ILE A 180 -9.42 -12.27 -9.02
N VAL A 181 -8.26 -11.61 -9.17
CA VAL A 181 -7.80 -11.18 -10.51
C VAL A 181 -7.40 -12.37 -11.39
N LYS A 182 -6.91 -13.48 -10.82
CA LYS A 182 -6.69 -14.73 -11.57
C LYS A 182 -7.97 -15.27 -12.20
N LYS A 183 -9.09 -15.24 -11.45
CA LYS A 183 -10.40 -15.66 -11.96
C LYS A 183 -10.89 -14.79 -13.13
N LEU A 184 -10.38 -13.57 -13.24
CA LEU A 184 -10.67 -12.67 -14.36
C LEU A 184 -9.69 -12.84 -15.54
N GLY A 185 -8.82 -13.84 -15.51
CA GLY A 185 -7.88 -14.15 -16.58
C GLY A 185 -6.52 -13.42 -16.48
N HIS A 186 -6.25 -12.68 -15.39
CA HIS A 186 -4.95 -12.06 -15.19
C HIS A 186 -3.91 -13.09 -14.75
N LYS A 187 -2.70 -12.96 -15.28
CA LYS A 187 -1.54 -13.74 -14.83
C LYS A 187 -0.93 -13.08 -13.61
N VAL A 188 -0.75 -13.84 -12.55
CA VAL A 188 -0.04 -13.42 -11.33
C VAL A 188 1.26 -14.22 -11.25
N THR A 189 2.38 -13.52 -11.17
CA THR A 189 3.71 -14.13 -10.99
C THR A 189 3.82 -14.76 -9.61
N GLU A 190 4.75 -15.69 -9.43
CA GLU A 190 5.02 -16.31 -8.14
C GLU A 190 5.36 -15.25 -7.09
N LEU A 191 4.70 -15.32 -5.94
CA LEU A 191 4.93 -14.42 -4.83
C LEU A 191 6.11 -14.93 -4.01
N LYS A 192 7.13 -14.09 -3.85
CA LYS A 192 8.31 -14.37 -3.02
C LYS A 192 8.47 -13.30 -1.97
N PRO A 193 8.91 -13.64 -0.74
CA PRO A 193 9.24 -12.63 0.26
C PRO A 193 10.48 -11.86 -0.19
N ALA A 194 10.45 -10.53 -0.06
CA ALA A 194 11.57 -9.67 -0.42
C ALA A 194 12.35 -9.19 0.82
N LEU A 195 11.66 -9.00 1.94
CA LEU A 195 12.26 -8.62 3.22
C LEU A 195 11.88 -9.67 4.26
N VAL A 196 12.87 -10.35 4.83
CA VAL A 196 12.68 -11.44 5.80
C VAL A 196 13.67 -11.31 6.94
N GLN A 197 13.29 -11.85 8.09
CA GLN A 197 14.20 -12.02 9.21
C GLN A 197 15.20 -13.15 8.92
N LEU A 198 16.47 -12.94 9.25
CA LEU A 198 17.47 -13.99 9.23
C LEU A 198 17.33 -14.86 10.48
N LYS A 199 17.37 -16.17 10.28
CA LYS A 199 17.52 -17.12 11.39
C LYS A 199 19.00 -17.37 11.58
N THR A 200 19.50 -17.15 12.79
CA THR A 200 20.88 -17.36 13.17
C THR A 200 20.98 -18.28 14.38
N ASP A 201 22.19 -18.65 14.75
CA ASP A 201 22.47 -19.34 16.00
C ASP A 201 22.03 -18.47 17.18
N LYS A 202 21.21 -19.05 18.08
CA LYS A 202 20.69 -18.34 19.25
C LYS A 202 21.77 -17.87 20.20
N GLU A 203 22.86 -18.64 20.34
CA GLU A 203 23.98 -18.27 21.23
C GLU A 203 24.76 -17.05 20.69
N ALA A 204 24.89 -16.92 19.36
CA ALA A 204 25.55 -15.78 18.72
C ALA A 204 24.87 -14.45 18.99
N VAL A 205 23.56 -14.45 19.25
CA VAL A 205 22.72 -13.24 19.45
C VAL A 205 22.13 -13.17 20.85
N LYS A 206 22.60 -14.01 21.78
CA LYS A 206 22.14 -14.04 23.17
C LYS A 206 22.39 -12.69 23.85
N GLY A 207 21.34 -12.10 24.43
CA GLY A 207 21.42 -10.79 25.07
C GLY A 207 21.27 -9.60 24.13
N MET A 208 21.14 -9.79 22.82
CA MET A 208 20.93 -8.71 21.83
C MET A 208 19.47 -8.47 21.50
N GLN A 209 18.54 -9.08 22.20
CA GLN A 209 17.11 -8.93 21.92
C GLN A 209 16.67 -7.47 22.08
N GLY A 210 16.07 -6.91 21.02
CA GLY A 210 15.60 -5.52 20.97
C GLY A 210 16.69 -4.47 20.72
N VAL A 211 17.94 -4.87 20.57
CA VAL A 211 19.06 -3.96 20.23
C VAL A 211 18.92 -3.55 18.76
N LYS A 212 19.07 -2.25 18.51
CA LYS A 212 19.21 -1.67 17.15
C LYS A 212 20.62 -1.14 17.02
N VAL A 213 21.28 -1.50 15.93
CA VAL A 213 22.65 -1.08 15.64
C VAL A 213 22.78 -0.72 14.16
N ASP A 214 23.62 0.25 13.86
CA ASP A 214 24.08 0.47 12.51
C ASP A 214 25.21 -0.52 12.23
N THR A 215 25.08 -1.28 11.14
CA THR A 215 26.01 -2.38 10.84
C THR A 215 26.42 -2.37 9.39
N LYS A 216 27.62 -2.89 9.12
CA LYS A 216 28.04 -3.31 7.80
C LYS A 216 27.89 -4.82 7.69
N ILE A 217 27.19 -5.30 6.67
CA ILE A 217 26.91 -6.72 6.46
C ILE A 217 27.56 -7.15 5.16
N ASP A 218 28.40 -8.19 5.22
CA ASP A 218 28.98 -8.85 4.07
C ASP A 218 28.31 -10.21 3.86
N ALA A 219 27.71 -10.41 2.70
CA ALA A 219 27.23 -11.72 2.29
C ALA A 219 28.35 -12.49 1.58
N LEU A 220 28.69 -13.68 2.10
CA LEU A 220 29.75 -14.50 1.54
C LEU A 220 29.19 -15.75 0.86
N TYR A 221 29.71 -16.07 -0.32
CA TYR A 221 29.51 -17.34 -0.99
C TYR A 221 30.87 -17.94 -1.34
N ARG A 222 31.16 -19.14 -0.88
CA ARG A 222 32.46 -19.82 -1.05
C ARG A 222 33.65 -18.93 -0.66
N ASN A 223 33.55 -18.28 0.50
CA ASN A 223 34.53 -17.33 1.05
C ASN A 223 34.79 -16.07 0.19
N LYS A 224 33.95 -15.77 -0.76
CA LYS A 224 34.00 -14.53 -1.53
C LYS A 224 32.81 -13.64 -1.16
N ILE A 225 33.04 -12.36 -0.97
CA ILE A 225 31.98 -11.38 -0.75
C ILE A 225 31.19 -11.24 -2.05
N VAL A 226 29.88 -11.51 -2.00
CA VAL A 226 28.96 -11.42 -3.14
C VAL A 226 28.02 -10.25 -3.04
N ALA A 227 27.81 -9.70 -1.85
CA ALA A 227 27.07 -8.46 -1.61
C ALA A 227 27.53 -7.82 -0.30
N GLN A 228 27.43 -6.50 -0.22
CA GLN A 228 27.71 -5.71 0.98
C GLN A 228 26.59 -4.68 1.15
N GLU A 229 26.12 -4.51 2.38
CA GLU A 229 25.13 -3.48 2.73
C GLU A 229 25.49 -2.82 4.05
N GLU A 230 25.11 -1.57 4.20
CA GLU A 230 25.33 -0.77 5.42
C GLU A 230 24.03 -0.07 5.82
N GLY A 231 23.65 -0.20 7.11
CA GLY A 231 22.42 0.41 7.59
C GLY A 231 22.17 0.21 9.06
#